data_16c6aff9789bfc2a3e40cc198b39413a
#
_entry.id   16c6aff9789bfc2a3e40cc198b39413a
#
_cell.length_a   1.000
_cell.length_b   1.000
_cell.length_c   1.000
_cell.angle_alpha   90.00
_cell.angle_beta   90.00
_cell.angle_gamma   90.00
#
_symmetry.space_group_name_H-M   'P 1'
#
loop_
_entity.id
_entity.type
_entity.pdbx_description
1 polymer ?
#
loop_
_entity_poly.entity_id
_entity_poly.type
_entity_poly.pdbx_seq_one_letter_code
_entity_poly.pdbx_strand_id
1 'polypeptide(L)'
;MTIGLLATIKVQPGKGPEFEAAFADLAKVVKAEEPGNLQYDLFRAKEADTYVVYEQYADQAALEIHGKSDAGKAGMAKMGSFLAGRPTLQFLDKV
;
A
#
# COMPACT_ATOMS: atom_id res chain seq x y z
N MET A 1 -19.67 -0.38 4.66
CA MET A 1 -19.14 0.99 4.63
C MET A 1 -17.75 0.98 4.01
N THR A 2 -17.51 1.84 3.06
CA THR A 2 -16.20 1.94 2.41
C THR A 2 -15.15 2.48 3.38
N ILE A 3 -14.01 1.80 3.41
CA ILE A 3 -12.89 2.17 4.27
C ILE A 3 -11.79 2.76 3.42
N GLY A 4 -11.26 3.91 3.83
CA GLY A 4 -10.06 4.50 3.25
C GLY A 4 -8.86 4.23 4.14
N LEU A 5 -7.68 4.14 3.53
CA LEU A 5 -6.44 3.96 4.25
C LEU A 5 -5.36 4.82 3.60
N LEU A 6 -4.71 5.64 4.42
CA LEU A 6 -3.50 6.35 4.02
C LEU A 6 -2.31 5.72 4.73
N ALA A 7 -1.35 5.26 3.96
CA ALA A 7 -0.09 4.72 4.50
C ALA A 7 1.03 5.67 4.12
N THR A 8 1.63 6.33 5.10
CA THR A 8 2.80 7.18 4.88
C THR A 8 4.05 6.35 5.11
N ILE A 9 4.90 6.30 4.10
CA ILE A 9 6.03 5.37 4.04
C ILE A 9 7.31 6.15 3.79
N LYS A 10 8.32 5.90 4.61
CA LYS A 10 9.67 6.41 4.39
C LYS A 10 10.55 5.28 3.90
N VAL A 11 11.25 5.51 2.80
CA VAL A 11 12.19 4.54 2.24
C VAL A 11 13.63 4.93 2.56
N GLN A 12 14.51 3.94 2.52
CA GLN A 12 15.94 4.19 2.68
C GLN A 12 16.44 5.13 1.58
N PRO A 13 17.38 6.02 1.88
CA PRO A 13 17.89 6.98 0.90
C PRO A 13 18.32 6.29 -0.39
N GLY A 14 17.84 6.78 -1.53
CA GLY A 14 18.17 6.25 -2.84
C GLY A 14 17.40 5.00 -3.25
N LYS A 15 16.51 4.45 -2.42
CA LYS A 15 15.75 3.24 -2.72
C LYS A 15 14.36 3.49 -3.30
N GLY A 16 14.03 4.76 -3.57
CA GLY A 16 12.75 5.11 -4.15
C GLY A 16 12.41 4.35 -5.43
N PRO A 17 13.31 4.30 -6.44
CA PRO A 17 13.01 3.58 -7.69
C PRO A 17 12.70 2.10 -7.48
N GLU A 18 13.45 1.40 -6.63
CA GLU A 18 13.20 -0.01 -6.32
C GLU A 18 11.86 -0.18 -5.59
N PHE A 19 11.56 0.71 -4.65
CA PHE A 19 10.29 0.71 -3.93
C PHE A 19 9.12 0.92 -4.90
N GLU A 20 9.23 1.88 -5.81
CA GLU A 20 8.19 2.16 -6.80
C GLU A 20 7.93 0.95 -7.70
N ALA A 21 8.98 0.27 -8.13
CA ALA A 21 8.84 -0.94 -8.95
C ALA A 21 8.16 -2.07 -8.18
N ALA A 22 8.54 -2.28 -6.91
CA ALA A 22 7.92 -3.29 -6.07
C ALA A 22 6.44 -2.99 -5.82
N PHE A 23 6.09 -1.70 -5.61
CA PHE A 23 4.70 -1.30 -5.47
C PHE A 23 3.90 -1.57 -6.75
N ALA A 24 4.47 -1.24 -7.92
CA ALA A 24 3.78 -1.47 -9.19
C ALA A 24 3.45 -2.95 -9.39
N ASP A 25 4.36 -3.85 -9.02
CA ASP A 25 4.11 -5.29 -9.10
C ASP A 25 2.99 -5.72 -8.13
N LEU A 26 3.03 -5.23 -6.90
CA LEU A 26 1.99 -5.54 -5.91
C LEU A 26 0.63 -4.98 -6.34
N ALA A 27 0.59 -3.78 -6.90
CA ALA A 27 -0.65 -3.18 -7.37
C ALA A 27 -1.33 -4.03 -8.45
N LYS A 28 -0.56 -4.64 -9.34
CA LYS A 28 -1.10 -5.57 -10.36
C LYS A 28 -1.76 -6.77 -9.70
N VAL A 29 -1.13 -7.34 -8.69
CA VAL A 29 -1.68 -8.47 -7.94
C VAL A 29 -2.97 -8.08 -7.23
N VAL A 30 -2.98 -6.95 -6.55
CA VAL A 30 -4.17 -6.45 -5.84
C VAL A 30 -5.34 -6.25 -6.81
N LYS A 31 -5.09 -5.63 -7.94
CA LYS A 31 -6.14 -5.40 -8.95
C LYS A 31 -6.69 -6.69 -9.54
N ALA A 32 -5.84 -7.71 -9.70
CA ALA A 32 -6.24 -8.98 -10.27
C ALA A 32 -6.96 -9.89 -9.28
N GLU A 33 -6.60 -9.85 -7.99
CA GLU A 33 -7.02 -10.86 -7.02
C GLU A 33 -7.92 -10.31 -5.90
N GLU A 34 -8.08 -8.99 -5.77
CA GLU A 34 -8.84 -8.38 -4.68
C GLU A 34 -9.98 -7.51 -5.22
N PRO A 35 -11.12 -8.10 -5.60
CA PRO A 35 -12.24 -7.33 -6.15
C PRO A 35 -12.82 -6.31 -5.17
N GLY A 36 -12.64 -6.50 -3.87
CA GLY A 36 -13.06 -5.55 -2.85
C GLY A 36 -12.12 -4.36 -2.67
N ASN A 37 -10.96 -4.37 -3.29
CA ASN A 37 -10.09 -3.21 -3.33
C ASN A 37 -10.59 -2.25 -4.40
N LEU A 38 -10.97 -1.04 -4.01
CA LEU A 38 -11.56 -0.03 -4.89
C LEU A 38 -10.52 0.97 -5.41
N GLN A 39 -9.42 1.14 -4.68
CA GLN A 39 -8.36 2.05 -5.06
C GLN A 39 -7.05 1.62 -4.40
N TYR A 40 -5.96 1.73 -5.14
CA TYR A 40 -4.63 1.37 -4.65
C TYR A 40 -3.58 2.15 -5.43
N ASP A 41 -3.25 3.36 -4.96
CA ASP A 41 -2.39 4.30 -5.67
C ASP A 41 -1.22 4.77 -4.82
N LEU A 42 -0.09 4.95 -5.47
CA LEU A 42 1.14 5.44 -4.84
C LEU A 42 1.37 6.91 -5.25
N PHE A 43 1.60 7.74 -4.26
CA PHE A 43 1.97 9.14 -4.46
C PHE A 43 3.33 9.41 -3.85
N ARG A 44 4.14 10.20 -4.55
CA ARG A 44 5.41 10.68 -4.01
C ARG A 44 5.15 11.97 -3.26
N ALA A 45 5.53 12.01 -1.98
CA ALA A 45 5.40 13.23 -1.17
C ALA A 45 6.45 14.26 -1.57
N LYS A 46 6.25 15.51 -1.17
CA LYS A 46 7.23 16.57 -1.41
C LYS A 46 8.51 16.36 -0.59
N GLU A 47 8.38 15.74 0.58
CA GLU A 47 9.51 15.38 1.42
C GLU A 47 10.31 14.24 0.75
N ALA A 48 11.65 14.33 0.83
CA ALA A 48 12.52 13.33 0.23
C ALA A 48 12.28 11.92 0.80
N ASP A 49 12.42 10.90 -0.05
CA ASP A 49 12.30 9.49 0.31
C ASP A 49 11.00 9.14 1.04
N THR A 50 9.93 9.86 0.73
CA THR A 50 8.63 9.70 1.40
C THR A 50 7.53 9.49 0.38
N TYR A 51 6.69 8.48 0.65
CA TYR A 51 5.56 8.10 -0.20
C TYR A 51 4.28 8.01 0.61
N VAL A 52 3.16 8.17 -0.06
CA VAL A 52 1.83 7.90 0.51
C VAL A 52 1.11 6.92 -0.40
N VAL A 53 0.63 5.82 0.16
CA VAL A 53 -0.28 4.92 -0.54
C VAL A 53 -1.69 5.29 -0.12
N TYR A 54 -2.56 5.53 -1.11
CA TYR A 54 -3.97 5.75 -0.85
C TYR A 54 -4.75 4.53 -1.31
N GLU A 55 -5.53 3.95 -0.37
CA GLU A 55 -6.25 2.71 -0.58
C GLU A 55 -7.71 2.88 -0.21
N GLN A 56 -8.60 2.18 -0.91
CA GLN A 56 -10.01 2.07 -0.54
C GLN A 56 -10.45 0.62 -0.62
N TYR A 57 -11.24 0.21 0.36
CA TYR A 57 -11.83 -1.14 0.44
C TYR A 57 -13.33 -1.04 0.61
N ALA A 58 -14.05 -1.94 -0.07
CA ALA A 58 -15.52 -1.93 -0.03
C ALA A 58 -16.07 -2.09 1.39
N ASP A 59 -15.40 -2.90 2.22
CA ASP A 59 -15.81 -3.18 3.58
C ASP A 59 -14.65 -3.76 4.38
N GLN A 60 -14.89 -4.08 5.65
CA GLN A 60 -13.89 -4.65 6.54
C GLN A 60 -13.38 -6.01 6.03
N ALA A 61 -14.25 -6.83 5.47
CA ALA A 61 -13.86 -8.14 4.94
C ALA A 61 -12.84 -8.00 3.80
N ALA A 62 -13.04 -7.03 2.92
CA ALA A 62 -12.10 -6.75 1.81
C ALA A 62 -10.73 -6.31 2.33
N LEU A 63 -10.70 -5.49 3.38
CA LEU A 63 -9.47 -5.06 4.02
C LEU A 63 -8.72 -6.25 4.64
N GLU A 64 -9.44 -7.15 5.28
CA GLU A 64 -8.85 -8.36 5.87
C GLU A 64 -8.27 -9.29 4.81
N ILE A 65 -8.95 -9.45 3.68
CA ILE A 65 -8.45 -10.25 2.55
C ILE A 65 -7.10 -9.68 2.07
N HIS A 66 -6.99 -8.35 1.95
CA HIS A 66 -5.74 -7.71 1.55
C HIS A 66 -4.59 -8.09 2.50
N GLY A 67 -4.84 -8.08 3.80
CA GLY A 67 -3.82 -8.41 4.79
C GLY A 67 -3.44 -9.88 4.87
N LYS A 68 -4.26 -10.78 4.31
CA LYS A 68 -4.09 -12.25 4.43
C LYS A 68 -3.67 -12.95 3.15
N SER A 69 -3.76 -12.30 2.00
CA SER A 69 -3.36 -12.86 0.71
C SER A 69 -1.87 -13.23 0.70
N ASP A 70 -1.55 -14.46 0.25
CA ASP A 70 -0.16 -14.91 0.17
C ASP A 70 0.65 -14.04 -0.80
N ALA A 71 0.09 -13.74 -1.97
CA ALA A 71 0.74 -12.87 -2.95
C ALA A 71 0.90 -11.44 -2.41
N GLY A 72 -0.11 -10.94 -1.70
CA GLY A 72 -0.05 -9.65 -1.04
C GLY A 72 1.03 -9.58 0.03
N LYS A 73 1.13 -10.63 0.86
CA LYS A 73 2.17 -10.73 1.89
C LYS A 73 3.57 -10.74 1.28
N ALA A 74 3.78 -11.49 0.20
CA ALA A 74 5.06 -11.55 -0.49
C ALA A 74 5.44 -10.18 -1.07
N GLY A 75 4.48 -9.49 -1.69
CA GLY A 75 4.69 -8.14 -2.22
C GLY A 75 5.00 -7.12 -1.13
N MET A 76 4.27 -7.18 -0.01
CA MET A 76 4.52 -6.29 1.12
C MET A 76 5.87 -6.55 1.76
N ALA A 77 6.30 -7.81 1.85
CA ALA A 77 7.63 -8.15 2.36
C ALA A 77 8.73 -7.57 1.47
N LYS A 78 8.55 -7.67 0.14
CA LYS A 78 9.50 -7.10 -0.81
C LYS A 78 9.60 -5.58 -0.67
N MET A 79 8.46 -4.89 -0.59
CA MET A 79 8.45 -3.45 -0.35
C MET A 79 9.10 -3.10 1.00
N GLY A 80 8.79 -3.90 2.02
CA GLY A 80 9.32 -3.69 3.38
C GLY A 80 10.83 -3.68 3.45
N SER A 81 11.51 -4.40 2.55
CA SER A 81 12.98 -4.43 2.51
C SER A 81 13.61 -3.08 2.17
N PHE A 82 12.85 -2.15 1.59
CA PHE A 82 13.34 -0.83 1.20
C PHE A 82 12.98 0.27 2.21
N LEU A 83 12.24 -0.06 3.27
CA LEU A 83 11.73 0.94 4.19
C LEU A 83 12.79 1.39 5.20
N ALA A 84 12.70 2.67 5.58
CA ALA A 84 13.55 3.26 6.63
C ALA A 84 12.89 3.17 8.02
N GLY A 85 11.69 2.61 8.12
CA GLY A 85 10.97 2.47 9.38
C GLY A 85 9.58 1.93 9.14
N ARG A 86 8.78 1.87 10.18
CA ARG A 86 7.38 1.41 10.07
C ARG A 86 6.53 2.44 9.35
N PRO A 87 5.62 2.02 8.44
CA PRO A 87 4.65 2.93 7.88
C PRO A 87 3.73 3.50 8.95
N THR A 88 3.30 4.73 8.74
CA THR A 88 2.24 5.34 9.56
C THR A 88 0.93 5.12 8.84
N LEU A 89 -0.02 4.46 9.50
CA LEU A 89 -1.31 4.12 8.91
C LEU A 89 -2.40 5.01 9.49
N GLN A 90 -3.28 5.52 8.62
CA GLN A 90 -4.45 6.29 9.00
C GLN A 90 -5.68 5.69 8.35
N PHE A 91 -6.58 5.15 9.16
CA PHE A 91 -7.84 4.57 8.67
C PHE A 91 -8.92 5.63 8.61
N LEU A 92 -9.72 5.61 7.55
CA LEU A 92 -10.73 6.61 7.25
C LEU A 92 -12.06 5.94 6.94
N ASP A 93 -13.14 6.56 7.37
CA ASP A 93 -14.48 6.13 6.99
C ASP A 93 -15.00 7.05 5.91
N LYS A 94 -15.47 6.46 4.81
CA LYS A 94 -16.03 7.28 3.73
C LYS A 94 -17.38 7.86 4.15
N VAL A 95 -17.54 9.14 3.91
CA VAL A 95 -18.78 9.86 4.21
C VAL A 95 -19.74 9.85 3.03
#